data_86c7afbe7d6bee700c4904f8212f7d38
#
_entry.id   86c7afbe7d6bee700c4904f8212f7d38
#
_cell.length_a   1.000
_cell.length_b   1.000
_cell.length_c   1.000
_cell.angle_alpha   90.00
_cell.angle_beta   90.00
_cell.angle_gamma   90.00
#
_symmetry.space_group_name_H-M   'P 1'
#
loop_
_entity.id
_entity.type
_entity.pdbx_description
1 polymer ?
#
loop_
_entity_poly.entity_id
_entity_poly.type
_entity_poly.pdbx_seq_one_letter_code
_entity_poly.pdbx_strand_id
1 'polypeptide(L)'
;MRLIDDPDEYVYHTVSEKLVSLGKEIIPSLENLWETISNEETQERIEMLIHRVHFRDLSTEFIHWKNNKGNLMQGALLAARYHYPDLEENIVLQEIEKIRRNTWLELSSYLTPMEQVNVVNSIFFNYYKQKGVEMSYDNPDHFLINKTLETHKGNAIGNGIIYLILCELLDLPVKAIHIPRQFILAYMDNEYEAFNQKGHSSEQIKFYIDALSGQMYAHKDIEAYFKKMSVHPASSYFRPQKNEKVIQFLLEELSKCFDNDRNNYKMDELLSLSAMLDD
;
A
#
# COMPACT_ATOMS: atom_id res chain seq x y z
N MET A 1 24.75 -4.75 -26.72
CA MET A 1 24.27 -5.93 -26.03
C MET A 1 25.30 -7.08 -25.90
N ARG A 2 26.34 -7.17 -26.70
CA ARG A 2 27.38 -8.23 -26.63
C ARG A 2 28.22 -8.27 -25.34
N LEU A 3 28.03 -7.32 -24.41
CA LEU A 3 28.80 -7.19 -23.17
C LEU A 3 27.97 -7.49 -21.89
N ILE A 4 26.76 -7.99 -22.05
CA ILE A 4 25.92 -8.41 -20.89
C ILE A 4 26.44 -9.73 -20.30
N ASP A 5 27.05 -10.57 -21.13
CA ASP A 5 27.68 -11.84 -20.79
C ASP A 5 29.20 -11.73 -20.53
N ASP A 6 29.71 -10.51 -20.42
CA ASP A 6 31.15 -10.31 -20.16
C ASP A 6 31.51 -10.84 -18.76
N PRO A 7 32.55 -11.67 -18.64
CA PRO A 7 32.99 -12.22 -17.36
C PRO A 7 33.65 -11.16 -16.45
N ASP A 8 34.02 -10.01 -16.98
CA ASP A 8 34.55 -8.88 -16.20
C ASP A 8 33.40 -8.11 -15.56
N GLU A 9 33.30 -8.21 -14.23
CA GLU A 9 32.26 -7.53 -13.46
C GLU A 9 32.26 -6.01 -13.64
N TYR A 10 33.42 -5.39 -13.86
CA TYR A 10 33.50 -3.96 -14.08
C TYR A 10 32.86 -3.56 -15.42
N VAL A 11 33.12 -4.37 -16.47
CA VAL A 11 32.50 -4.18 -17.80
C VAL A 11 31.02 -4.38 -17.69
N TYR A 12 30.56 -5.48 -17.08
CA TYR A 12 29.16 -5.77 -16.86
C TYR A 12 28.46 -4.62 -16.08
N HIS A 13 29.04 -4.14 -14.98
CA HIS A 13 28.47 -3.06 -14.18
C HIS A 13 28.33 -1.77 -15.02
N THR A 14 29.38 -1.40 -15.76
CA THR A 14 29.37 -0.18 -16.58
C THR A 14 28.31 -0.24 -17.68
N VAL A 15 28.17 -1.39 -18.35
CA VAL A 15 27.15 -1.61 -19.38
C VAL A 15 25.75 -1.60 -18.77
N SER A 16 25.58 -2.26 -17.64
CA SER A 16 24.32 -2.32 -16.89
C SER A 16 23.82 -0.93 -16.51
N GLU A 17 24.68 -0.08 -15.92
CA GLU A 17 24.33 1.30 -15.59
C GLU A 17 23.89 2.09 -16.82
N LYS A 18 24.61 1.91 -17.92
CA LYS A 18 24.26 2.57 -19.18
C LYS A 18 22.89 2.10 -19.72
N LEU A 19 22.62 0.79 -19.70
CA LEU A 19 21.34 0.24 -20.14
C LEU A 19 20.19 0.71 -19.25
N VAL A 20 20.36 0.64 -17.92
CA VAL A 20 19.37 1.17 -16.97
C VAL A 20 19.13 2.66 -17.19
N SER A 21 20.16 3.43 -17.57
CA SER A 21 20.01 4.86 -17.85
C SER A 21 19.14 5.18 -19.07
N LEU A 22 18.91 4.22 -19.98
CA LEU A 22 18.04 4.39 -21.14
C LEU A 22 16.53 4.30 -20.77
N GLY A 23 16.20 3.82 -19.57
CA GLY A 23 14.82 3.72 -19.11
C GLY A 23 14.03 2.61 -19.80
N LYS A 24 12.69 2.69 -19.72
CA LYS A 24 11.77 1.63 -20.21
C LYS A 24 11.92 1.30 -21.70
N GLU A 25 12.43 2.21 -22.51
CA GLU A 25 12.59 1.99 -23.97
C GLU A 25 13.51 0.80 -24.29
N ILE A 26 14.41 0.41 -23.38
CA ILE A 26 15.32 -0.72 -23.58
C ILE A 26 14.65 -2.09 -23.29
N ILE A 27 13.55 -2.13 -22.52
CA ILE A 27 12.92 -3.38 -22.04
C ILE A 27 12.59 -4.33 -23.19
N PRO A 28 11.88 -3.92 -24.27
CA PRO A 28 11.57 -4.83 -25.35
C PRO A 28 12.79 -5.47 -26.01
N SER A 29 13.91 -4.74 -26.02
CA SER A 29 15.18 -5.24 -26.55
C SER A 29 15.86 -6.23 -25.62
N LEU A 30 15.69 -6.04 -24.29
CA LEU A 30 16.20 -6.98 -23.29
C LEU A 30 15.35 -8.28 -23.26
N GLU A 31 14.05 -8.18 -23.39
CA GLU A 31 13.13 -9.33 -23.49
C GLU A 31 13.42 -10.17 -24.73
N ASN A 32 13.56 -9.55 -25.91
CA ASN A 32 13.99 -10.25 -27.13
C ASN A 32 15.33 -10.94 -26.96
N LEU A 33 16.28 -10.32 -26.28
CA LEU A 33 17.57 -10.92 -26.01
C LEU A 33 17.43 -12.11 -25.07
N TRP A 34 16.63 -11.99 -24.01
CA TRP A 34 16.34 -13.06 -23.06
C TRP A 34 15.75 -14.30 -23.74
N GLU A 35 14.79 -14.13 -24.65
CA GLU A 35 14.18 -15.22 -25.42
C GLU A 35 15.19 -15.94 -26.35
N THR A 36 16.22 -15.25 -26.82
CA THR A 36 17.19 -15.81 -27.78
C THR A 36 18.41 -16.45 -27.12
N ILE A 37 18.67 -16.19 -25.85
CA ILE A 37 19.81 -16.71 -25.10
C ILE A 37 19.41 -17.99 -24.36
N SER A 38 20.24 -19.03 -24.48
CA SER A 38 20.03 -20.30 -23.77
C SER A 38 20.87 -20.45 -22.49
N ASN A 39 21.71 -19.47 -22.18
CA ASN A 39 22.54 -19.47 -20.97
C ASN A 39 21.72 -18.90 -19.78
N GLU A 40 21.48 -19.74 -18.77
CA GLU A 40 20.66 -19.37 -17.59
C GLU A 40 21.27 -18.18 -16.82
N GLU A 41 22.58 -18.14 -16.63
CA GLU A 41 23.24 -17.03 -15.92
C GLU A 41 23.04 -15.70 -16.65
N THR A 42 23.13 -15.71 -17.98
CA THR A 42 22.90 -14.51 -18.80
C THR A 42 21.42 -14.10 -18.78
N GLN A 43 20.51 -15.08 -18.75
CA GLN A 43 19.07 -14.79 -18.60
C GLN A 43 18.79 -14.13 -17.24
N GLU A 44 19.34 -14.64 -16.13
CA GLU A 44 19.20 -14.03 -14.80
C GLU A 44 19.75 -12.59 -14.77
N ARG A 45 20.89 -12.34 -15.43
CA ARG A 45 21.45 -10.99 -15.55
C ARG A 45 20.52 -10.04 -16.33
N ILE A 46 19.86 -10.52 -17.38
CA ILE A 46 18.91 -9.73 -18.17
C ILE A 46 17.65 -9.46 -17.34
N GLU A 47 17.09 -10.44 -16.64
CA GLU A 47 15.96 -10.27 -15.74
C GLU A 47 16.25 -9.22 -14.68
N MET A 48 17.43 -9.28 -14.07
CA MET A 48 17.85 -8.26 -13.09
C MET A 48 17.99 -6.87 -13.72
N LEU A 49 18.44 -6.75 -14.97
CA LEU A 49 18.49 -5.47 -15.68
C LEU A 49 17.08 -4.91 -15.93
N ILE A 50 16.16 -5.74 -16.39
CA ILE A 50 14.75 -5.36 -16.59
C ILE A 50 14.16 -4.89 -15.26
N HIS A 51 14.37 -5.66 -14.19
CA HIS A 51 13.91 -5.29 -12.85
C HIS A 51 14.47 -3.93 -12.40
N ARG A 52 15.78 -3.69 -12.57
CA ARG A 52 16.43 -2.42 -12.22
C ARG A 52 15.88 -1.23 -13.03
N VAL A 53 15.54 -1.42 -14.29
CA VAL A 53 14.89 -0.40 -15.12
C VAL A 53 13.52 -0.06 -14.56
N HIS A 54 12.71 -1.08 -14.25
CA HIS A 54 11.38 -0.88 -13.64
C HIS A 54 11.47 -0.19 -12.29
N PHE A 55 12.40 -0.61 -11.42
CA PHE A 55 12.59 -0.02 -10.09
C PHE A 55 12.99 1.45 -10.15
N ARG A 56 13.91 1.81 -11.04
CA ARG A 56 14.34 3.20 -11.22
C ARG A 56 13.18 4.11 -11.65
N ASP A 57 12.38 3.64 -12.58
CA ASP A 57 11.24 4.38 -13.09
C ASP A 57 10.16 4.54 -12.01
N LEU A 58 9.85 3.43 -11.32
CA LEU A 58 8.92 3.42 -10.19
C LEU A 58 9.37 4.37 -9.07
N SER A 59 10.67 4.40 -8.74
CA SER A 59 11.22 5.32 -7.74
C SER A 59 10.98 6.78 -8.12
N THR A 60 11.12 7.11 -9.40
CA THR A 60 10.83 8.46 -9.92
C THR A 60 9.35 8.79 -9.79
N GLU A 61 8.47 7.84 -10.08
CA GLU A 61 7.02 8.01 -9.93
C GLU A 61 6.62 8.18 -8.45
N PHE A 62 7.24 7.46 -7.51
CA PHE A 62 7.01 7.64 -6.07
C PHE A 62 7.40 9.05 -5.59
N ILE A 63 8.55 9.55 -6.02
CA ILE A 63 8.99 10.92 -5.71
C ILE A 63 7.98 11.95 -6.28
N HIS A 64 7.55 11.75 -7.52
CA HIS A 64 6.56 12.62 -8.15
C HIS A 64 5.23 12.59 -7.39
N TRP A 65 4.75 11.40 -7.03
CA TRP A 65 3.52 11.20 -6.25
C TRP A 65 3.60 11.92 -4.90
N LYS A 66 4.69 11.76 -4.14
CA LYS A 66 4.93 12.46 -2.87
C LYS A 66 4.88 13.96 -3.05
N ASN A 67 5.64 14.51 -4.00
CA ASN A 67 5.77 15.95 -4.22
C ASN A 67 4.46 16.62 -4.64
N ASN A 68 3.56 15.88 -5.26
CA ASN A 68 2.24 16.37 -5.69
C ASN A 68 1.10 16.06 -4.72
N LYS A 69 1.41 15.66 -3.46
CA LYS A 69 0.42 15.25 -2.47
C LYS A 69 -0.54 14.20 -3.05
N GLY A 70 0.03 13.15 -3.62
CA GLY A 70 -0.72 12.10 -4.32
C GLY A 70 -1.78 11.44 -3.44
N ASN A 71 -2.88 11.04 -4.06
CA ASN A 71 -3.95 10.34 -3.38
C ASN A 71 -3.54 8.91 -2.99
N LEU A 72 -4.27 8.31 -2.05
CA LEU A 72 -3.95 6.99 -1.52
C LEU A 72 -4.04 5.89 -2.59
N MET A 73 -5.00 5.99 -3.51
CA MET A 73 -5.17 5.06 -4.63
C MET A 73 -3.91 4.94 -5.48
N GLN A 74 -3.35 6.09 -5.90
CA GLN A 74 -2.13 6.11 -6.70
C GLN A 74 -0.95 5.52 -5.95
N GLY A 75 -0.78 5.86 -4.66
CA GLY A 75 0.28 5.28 -3.84
C GLY A 75 0.17 3.76 -3.71
N ALA A 76 -1.06 3.23 -3.53
CA ALA A 76 -1.31 1.80 -3.46
C ALA A 76 -1.05 1.08 -4.81
N LEU A 77 -1.38 1.73 -5.94
CA LEU A 77 -1.07 1.20 -7.28
C LEU A 77 0.45 1.17 -7.53
N LEU A 78 1.18 2.21 -7.14
CA LEU A 78 2.65 2.23 -7.22
C LEU A 78 3.27 1.09 -6.41
N ALA A 79 2.80 0.87 -5.17
CA ALA A 79 3.27 -0.25 -4.35
C ALA A 79 2.96 -1.61 -4.99
N ALA A 80 1.79 -1.77 -5.63
CA ALA A 80 1.43 -2.99 -6.34
C ALA A 80 2.30 -3.22 -7.58
N ARG A 81 2.64 -2.16 -8.33
CA ARG A 81 3.50 -2.23 -9.53
C ARG A 81 4.94 -2.62 -9.21
N TYR A 82 5.40 -2.44 -7.98
CA TYR A 82 6.69 -2.97 -7.57
C TYR A 82 6.76 -4.50 -7.73
N HIS A 83 5.69 -5.19 -7.35
CA HIS A 83 5.61 -6.66 -7.44
C HIS A 83 5.01 -7.14 -8.77
N TYR A 84 4.16 -6.34 -9.38
CA TYR A 84 3.45 -6.61 -10.65
C TYR A 84 3.71 -5.46 -11.63
N PRO A 85 4.88 -5.42 -12.31
CA PRO A 85 5.23 -4.30 -13.21
C PRO A 85 4.21 -4.06 -14.33
N ASP A 86 3.58 -5.13 -14.82
CA ASP A 86 2.59 -5.10 -15.90
C ASP A 86 1.14 -4.96 -15.39
N LEU A 87 0.96 -4.44 -14.17
CA LEU A 87 -0.36 -4.25 -13.58
C LEU A 87 -1.25 -3.39 -14.49
N GLU A 88 -2.38 -3.94 -14.90
CA GLU A 88 -3.45 -3.20 -15.57
C GLU A 88 -4.25 -2.37 -14.55
N GLU A 89 -3.78 -1.16 -14.26
CA GLU A 89 -4.37 -0.26 -13.24
C GLU A 89 -5.88 -0.03 -13.48
N ASN A 90 -6.31 0.03 -14.74
CA ASN A 90 -7.72 0.24 -15.09
C ASN A 90 -8.65 -0.84 -14.50
N ILE A 91 -8.19 -2.07 -14.36
CA ILE A 91 -8.97 -3.17 -13.75
C ILE A 91 -9.22 -2.84 -12.26
N VAL A 92 -8.16 -2.44 -11.56
CA VAL A 92 -8.25 -2.05 -10.13
C VAL A 92 -9.18 -0.86 -9.94
N LEU A 93 -9.02 0.18 -10.79
CA LEU A 93 -9.85 1.38 -10.74
C LEU A 93 -11.33 1.07 -10.98
N GLN A 94 -11.64 0.18 -11.93
CA GLN A 94 -13.02 -0.24 -12.22
C GLN A 94 -13.64 -1.02 -11.06
N GLU A 95 -12.89 -1.92 -10.41
CA GLU A 95 -13.38 -2.66 -9.25
C GLU A 95 -13.66 -1.73 -8.05
N ILE A 96 -12.76 -0.81 -7.75
CA ILE A 96 -12.99 0.21 -6.72
C ILE A 96 -14.23 1.06 -7.04
N GLU A 97 -14.37 1.50 -8.30
CA GLU A 97 -15.53 2.32 -8.70
C GLU A 97 -16.86 1.56 -8.60
N LYS A 98 -16.88 0.26 -8.87
CA LYS A 98 -18.07 -0.59 -8.64
C LYS A 98 -18.45 -0.63 -7.15
N ILE A 99 -17.46 -0.86 -6.27
CA ILE A 99 -17.70 -0.88 -4.82
C ILE A 99 -18.19 0.48 -4.34
N ARG A 100 -17.50 1.55 -4.73
CA ARG A 100 -17.85 2.94 -4.41
C ARG A 100 -19.29 3.25 -4.81
N ARG A 101 -19.67 2.96 -6.06
CA ARG A 101 -21.03 3.23 -6.57
C ARG A 101 -22.10 2.47 -5.80
N ASN A 102 -21.88 1.19 -5.49
CA ASN A 102 -22.84 0.40 -4.74
C ASN A 102 -22.98 0.91 -3.31
N THR A 103 -21.88 1.33 -2.70
CA THR A 103 -21.90 1.96 -1.37
C THR A 103 -22.61 3.30 -1.39
N TRP A 104 -22.34 4.12 -2.40
CA TRP A 104 -22.97 5.45 -2.54
C TRP A 104 -24.49 5.38 -2.67
N LEU A 105 -25.01 4.35 -3.37
CA LEU A 105 -26.46 4.16 -3.53
C LEU A 105 -27.20 3.90 -2.19
N GLU A 106 -26.50 3.33 -1.21
CA GLU A 106 -27.04 3.03 0.11
C GLU A 106 -26.75 4.15 1.14
N LEU A 107 -25.83 5.07 0.82
CA LEU A 107 -25.50 6.19 1.71
C LEU A 107 -26.55 7.31 1.59
N SER A 108 -26.89 7.88 2.74
CA SER A 108 -27.78 9.04 2.84
C SER A 108 -27.20 10.06 3.82
N SER A 109 -27.46 11.34 3.58
CA SER A 109 -27.06 12.45 4.46
C SER A 109 -27.71 12.40 5.85
N TYR A 110 -28.77 11.60 6.03
CA TYR A 110 -29.45 11.42 7.31
C TYR A 110 -28.82 10.35 8.20
N LEU A 111 -27.90 9.54 7.67
CA LEU A 111 -27.24 8.48 8.42
C LEU A 111 -26.26 9.04 9.44
N THR A 112 -26.32 8.49 10.64
CA THR A 112 -25.32 8.73 11.67
C THR A 112 -23.94 8.17 11.25
N PRO A 113 -22.83 8.63 11.82
CA PRO A 113 -21.51 8.07 11.55
C PRO A 113 -21.41 6.54 11.62
N MET A 114 -22.07 5.94 12.62
CA MET A 114 -22.08 4.48 12.76
C MET A 114 -22.90 3.78 11.67
N GLU A 115 -24.02 4.36 11.26
CA GLU A 115 -24.82 3.84 10.15
C GLU A 115 -24.09 3.95 8.82
N GLN A 116 -23.36 5.05 8.57
CA GLN A 116 -22.51 5.20 7.38
C GLN A 116 -21.47 4.09 7.29
N VAL A 117 -20.75 3.83 8.39
CA VAL A 117 -19.76 2.74 8.46
C VAL A 117 -20.44 1.37 8.30
N ASN A 118 -21.63 1.15 8.86
CA ASN A 118 -22.38 -0.08 8.65
C ASN A 118 -22.76 -0.30 7.18
N VAL A 119 -23.08 0.76 6.42
CA VAL A 119 -23.29 0.68 4.97
C VAL A 119 -22.01 0.23 4.26
N VAL A 120 -20.88 0.90 4.53
CA VAL A 120 -19.60 0.51 3.95
C VAL A 120 -19.25 -0.93 4.27
N ASN A 121 -19.39 -1.35 5.55
CA ASN A 121 -19.13 -2.72 5.99
C ASN A 121 -20.05 -3.73 5.29
N SER A 122 -21.34 -3.42 5.16
CA SER A 122 -22.31 -4.29 4.49
C SER A 122 -21.95 -4.52 3.03
N ILE A 123 -21.53 -3.48 2.34
CA ILE A 123 -21.12 -3.60 0.93
C ILE A 123 -19.75 -4.30 0.85
N PHE A 124 -18.74 -3.82 1.56
CA PHE A 124 -17.38 -4.32 1.42
C PHE A 124 -17.22 -5.76 1.91
N PHE A 125 -17.60 -6.03 3.15
CA PHE A 125 -17.40 -7.36 3.76
C PHE A 125 -18.52 -8.36 3.43
N ASN A 126 -19.79 -7.93 3.32
CA ASN A 126 -20.88 -8.87 3.14
C ASN A 126 -21.27 -9.07 1.67
N TYR A 127 -21.41 -7.99 0.89
CA TYR A 127 -21.81 -8.08 -0.51
C TYR A 127 -20.63 -8.52 -1.41
N TYR A 128 -19.49 -7.82 -1.33
CA TYR A 128 -18.27 -8.17 -2.07
C TYR A 128 -17.48 -9.32 -1.45
N LYS A 129 -17.89 -9.82 -0.27
CA LYS A 129 -17.26 -10.96 0.42
C LYS A 129 -15.79 -10.75 0.75
N GLN A 130 -15.36 -9.50 0.94
CA GLN A 130 -13.98 -9.22 1.35
C GLN A 130 -13.71 -9.87 2.71
N LYS A 131 -12.61 -10.60 2.82
CA LYS A 131 -12.20 -11.33 4.02
C LYS A 131 -10.92 -10.77 4.59
N GLY A 132 -10.89 -10.56 5.89
CA GLY A 132 -9.66 -10.32 6.62
C GLY A 132 -8.88 -11.62 6.80
N VAL A 133 -7.58 -11.56 6.57
CA VAL A 133 -6.63 -12.62 6.90
C VAL A 133 -5.65 -12.11 7.95
N GLU A 134 -5.23 -12.99 8.86
CA GLU A 134 -4.23 -12.64 9.84
C GLU A 134 -2.93 -12.20 9.16
N MET A 135 -2.19 -11.32 9.85
CA MET A 135 -0.92 -10.82 9.34
C MET A 135 0.09 -11.97 9.25
N SER A 136 0.54 -12.23 8.04
CA SER A 136 1.64 -13.16 7.73
C SER A 136 2.51 -12.54 6.65
N TYR A 137 3.80 -12.84 6.69
CA TYR A 137 4.77 -12.37 5.71
C TYR A 137 5.11 -13.43 4.65
N ASP A 138 4.37 -14.54 4.63
CA ASP A 138 4.57 -15.61 3.65
C ASP A 138 3.95 -15.29 2.28
N ASN A 139 3.01 -14.35 2.23
CA ASN A 139 2.29 -14.01 1.01
C ASN A 139 2.13 -12.48 0.87
N PRO A 140 2.90 -11.83 -0.03
CA PRO A 140 2.81 -10.40 -0.30
C PRO A 140 1.47 -9.97 -0.90
N ASP A 141 0.72 -10.87 -1.53
CA ASP A 141 -0.55 -10.57 -2.19
C ASP A 141 -1.61 -9.99 -1.24
N HIS A 142 -1.56 -10.37 0.03
CA HIS A 142 -2.50 -9.88 1.03
C HIS A 142 -2.29 -8.39 1.40
N PHE A 143 -1.18 -7.80 0.99
CA PHE A 143 -0.87 -6.37 1.16
C PHE A 143 -1.25 -5.53 -0.06
N LEU A 144 -1.29 -6.14 -1.26
CA LEU A 144 -1.35 -5.46 -2.53
C LEU A 144 -2.78 -5.27 -3.03
N ILE A 145 -3.15 -4.05 -3.38
CA ILE A 145 -4.52 -3.65 -3.73
C ILE A 145 -5.14 -4.51 -4.84
N ASN A 146 -4.38 -4.82 -5.90
CA ASN A 146 -4.84 -5.61 -7.03
C ASN A 146 -5.21 -7.04 -6.59
N LYS A 147 -4.34 -7.71 -5.83
CA LYS A 147 -4.55 -9.07 -5.37
C LYS A 147 -5.59 -9.18 -4.27
N THR A 148 -5.64 -8.20 -3.38
CA THR A 148 -6.67 -8.09 -2.35
C THR A 148 -8.07 -7.99 -2.98
N LEU A 149 -8.24 -7.21 -4.05
CA LEU A 149 -9.50 -7.11 -4.78
C LEU A 149 -9.81 -8.38 -5.58
N GLU A 150 -8.82 -8.94 -6.29
CA GLU A 150 -8.97 -10.14 -7.12
C GLU A 150 -9.38 -11.37 -6.28
N THR A 151 -8.70 -11.57 -5.16
CA THR A 151 -8.90 -12.77 -4.32
C THR A 151 -9.97 -12.60 -3.24
N HIS A 152 -10.43 -11.37 -3.03
CA HIS A 152 -11.28 -10.99 -1.89
C HIS A 152 -10.67 -11.35 -0.53
N LYS A 153 -9.34 -11.29 -0.41
CA LYS A 153 -8.59 -11.56 0.81
C LYS A 153 -7.50 -10.52 0.99
N GLY A 154 -7.47 -9.90 2.15
CA GLY A 154 -6.42 -8.95 2.51
C GLY A 154 -6.14 -8.99 4.00
N ASN A 155 -4.91 -8.66 4.38
CA ASN A 155 -4.57 -8.41 5.77
C ASN A 155 -5.11 -7.03 6.23
N ALA A 156 -4.83 -6.65 7.46
CA ALA A 156 -5.31 -5.37 8.01
C ALA A 156 -4.87 -4.16 7.17
N ILE A 157 -3.69 -4.21 6.56
CA ILE A 157 -3.15 -3.11 5.74
C ILE A 157 -3.80 -3.10 4.36
N GLY A 158 -3.80 -4.23 3.65
CA GLY A 158 -4.40 -4.35 2.32
C GLY A 158 -5.89 -3.99 2.32
N ASN A 159 -6.67 -4.59 3.21
CA ASN A 159 -8.09 -4.25 3.39
C ASN A 159 -8.28 -2.81 3.84
N GLY A 160 -7.47 -2.35 4.79
CA GLY A 160 -7.56 -1.01 5.34
C GLY A 160 -7.29 0.08 4.31
N ILE A 161 -6.33 -0.12 3.41
CA ILE A 161 -6.05 0.81 2.31
C ILE A 161 -7.24 0.88 1.36
N ILE A 162 -7.83 -0.25 0.97
CA ILE A 162 -9.03 -0.24 0.12
C ILE A 162 -10.19 0.47 0.82
N TYR A 163 -10.39 0.18 2.10
CA TYR A 163 -11.43 0.81 2.90
C TYR A 163 -11.24 2.33 2.99
N LEU A 164 -10.02 2.80 3.23
CA LEU A 164 -9.68 4.23 3.25
C LEU A 164 -9.93 4.90 1.91
N ILE A 165 -9.54 4.26 0.80
CA ILE A 165 -9.79 4.75 -0.56
C ILE A 165 -11.29 4.90 -0.81
N LEU A 166 -12.10 3.90 -0.43
CA LEU A 166 -13.56 3.98 -0.55
C LEU A 166 -14.13 5.14 0.29
N CYS A 167 -13.68 5.31 1.52
CA CYS A 167 -14.10 6.41 2.39
C CYS A 167 -13.70 7.77 1.82
N GLU A 168 -12.49 7.91 1.28
CA GLU A 168 -12.02 9.13 0.62
C GLU A 168 -12.91 9.49 -0.59
N LEU A 169 -13.23 8.50 -1.44
CA LEU A 169 -14.09 8.67 -2.62
C LEU A 169 -15.58 8.91 -2.29
N LEU A 170 -15.99 8.65 -1.06
CA LEU A 170 -17.36 8.82 -0.54
C LEU A 170 -17.49 10.00 0.43
N ASP A 171 -16.43 10.81 0.56
CA ASP A 171 -16.35 11.95 1.51
C ASP A 171 -16.65 11.56 2.97
N LEU A 172 -16.32 10.32 3.36
CA LEU A 172 -16.42 9.86 4.75
C LEU A 172 -15.13 10.18 5.51
N PRO A 173 -15.21 10.80 6.72
CA PRO A 173 -14.03 11.24 7.45
C PRO A 173 -13.34 10.10 8.20
N VAL A 174 -12.99 9.04 7.49
CA VAL A 174 -12.23 7.90 8.01
C VAL A 174 -10.75 8.06 7.68
N LYS A 175 -9.88 7.91 8.67
CA LYS A 175 -8.44 8.04 8.53
C LYS A 175 -7.73 6.84 9.14
N ALA A 176 -6.54 6.51 8.65
CA ALA A 176 -5.66 5.59 9.32
C ALA A 176 -5.06 6.24 10.56
N ILE A 177 -4.93 5.46 11.64
CA ILE A 177 -4.09 5.79 12.79
C ILE A 177 -3.15 4.61 13.05
N HIS A 178 -2.01 4.89 13.64
CA HIS A 178 -1.00 3.88 13.91
C HIS A 178 -0.78 3.75 15.42
N ILE A 179 -1.41 2.74 16.01
CA ILE A 179 -1.11 2.32 17.38
C ILE A 179 -0.13 1.14 17.36
N PRO A 180 0.67 0.92 18.41
CA PRO A 180 1.67 -0.16 18.42
C PRO A 180 1.09 -1.51 18.05
N ARG A 181 1.68 -2.14 17.05
CA ARG A 181 1.31 -3.46 16.51
C ARG A 181 -0.08 -3.56 15.85
N GLN A 182 -0.73 -2.43 15.58
CA GLN A 182 -2.05 -2.43 14.97
C GLN A 182 -2.16 -1.32 13.91
N PHE A 183 -2.64 -1.71 12.74
CA PHE A 183 -3.15 -0.79 11.73
C PHE A 183 -4.66 -0.71 11.91
N ILE A 184 -5.16 0.44 12.33
CA ILE A 184 -6.58 0.63 12.65
C ILE A 184 -7.11 1.89 11.97
N LEU A 185 -8.39 1.89 11.64
CA LEU A 185 -9.06 3.03 11.05
C LEU A 185 -9.84 3.79 12.15
N ALA A 186 -9.97 5.09 11.99
CA ALA A 186 -10.68 5.94 12.92
C ALA A 186 -11.67 6.83 12.17
N TYR A 187 -12.92 6.85 12.61
CA TYR A 187 -13.91 7.81 12.15
C TYR A 187 -13.71 9.12 12.90
N MET A 188 -13.35 10.17 12.15
CA MET A 188 -13.04 11.49 12.71
C MET A 188 -14.30 12.33 12.89
N ASP A 189 -14.25 13.31 13.79
CA ASP A 189 -15.27 14.36 13.84
C ASP A 189 -15.16 15.26 12.62
N ASN A 190 -16.28 15.77 12.12
CA ASN A 190 -16.30 16.65 10.94
C ASN A 190 -15.51 17.96 11.12
N GLU A 191 -15.29 18.35 12.38
CA GLU A 191 -14.52 19.56 12.71
C GLU A 191 -13.00 19.30 12.88
N TYR A 192 -12.53 18.07 12.66
CA TYR A 192 -11.14 17.72 12.94
C TYR A 192 -10.12 18.59 12.20
N GLU A 193 -10.42 19.02 10.98
CA GLU A 193 -9.53 19.88 10.20
C GLU A 193 -9.39 21.29 10.80
N ALA A 194 -10.46 21.82 11.39
CA ALA A 194 -10.45 23.12 12.07
C ALA A 194 -9.67 23.09 13.39
N PHE A 195 -9.63 21.93 14.07
CA PHE A 195 -8.96 21.74 15.37
C PHE A 195 -7.50 21.27 15.27
N ASN A 196 -7.00 20.91 14.10
CA ASN A 196 -5.65 20.37 13.89
C ASN A 196 -4.51 21.28 14.42
N GLN A 197 -4.82 22.52 14.78
CA GLN A 197 -3.87 23.48 15.36
C GLN A 197 -3.77 23.39 16.90
N LYS A 198 -4.62 22.63 17.61
CA LYS A 198 -4.73 22.65 19.08
C LYS A 198 -4.44 21.33 19.83
N GLY A 199 -4.01 20.29 19.19
CA GLY A 199 -3.23 19.25 19.88
C GLY A 199 -3.95 18.11 20.62
N HIS A 200 -5.27 17.94 20.56
CA HIS A 200 -5.99 16.83 21.22
C HIS A 200 -6.61 15.87 20.20
N SER A 201 -5.79 15.01 19.61
CA SER A 201 -6.22 14.12 18.50
C SER A 201 -7.18 12.99 18.94
N SER A 202 -7.13 12.53 20.20
CA SER A 202 -8.03 11.45 20.68
C SER A 202 -9.49 11.89 20.84
N GLU A 203 -9.73 13.15 21.20
CA GLU A 203 -11.08 13.73 21.37
C GLU A 203 -11.80 13.92 20.01
N GLN A 204 -11.04 13.92 18.92
CA GLN A 204 -11.56 14.06 17.54
C GLN A 204 -11.99 12.74 16.93
N ILE A 205 -11.73 11.61 17.59
CA ILE A 205 -12.10 10.29 17.11
C ILE A 205 -13.43 9.88 17.74
N LYS A 206 -14.45 9.65 16.90
CA LYS A 206 -15.75 9.18 17.35
C LYS A 206 -15.74 7.70 17.73
N PHE A 207 -15.09 6.90 16.92
CA PHE A 207 -14.89 5.45 17.15
C PHE A 207 -13.83 4.92 16.19
N TYR A 208 -13.43 3.67 16.42
CA TYR A 208 -12.40 2.98 15.65
C TYR A 208 -13.02 1.84 14.84
N ILE A 209 -12.37 1.46 13.74
CA ILE A 209 -12.84 0.42 12.83
C ILE A 209 -11.67 -0.54 12.58
N ASP A 210 -11.91 -1.83 12.82
CA ASP A 210 -10.99 -2.90 12.45
C ASP A 210 -11.04 -3.15 10.94
N ALA A 211 -9.91 -3.04 10.29
CA ALA A 211 -9.80 -3.25 8.85
C ALA A 211 -9.93 -4.72 8.42
N LEU A 212 -9.86 -5.68 9.35
CA LEU A 212 -10.05 -7.10 9.03
C LEU A 212 -11.51 -7.48 8.91
N SER A 213 -12.38 -6.89 9.75
CA SER A 213 -13.76 -7.33 9.93
C SER A 213 -14.79 -6.21 9.79
N GLY A 214 -14.37 -4.96 9.79
CA GLY A 214 -15.26 -3.80 9.90
C GLY A 214 -15.83 -3.59 11.30
N GLN A 215 -15.40 -4.35 12.32
CA GLN A 215 -15.88 -4.21 13.69
C GLN A 215 -15.54 -2.82 14.22
N MET A 216 -16.52 -2.18 14.85
CA MET A 216 -16.35 -0.88 15.46
C MET A 216 -16.00 -1.02 16.94
N TYR A 217 -15.05 -0.19 17.42
CA TYR A 217 -14.58 -0.15 18.79
C TYR A 217 -14.75 1.25 19.37
N ALA A 218 -15.15 1.32 20.62
CA ALA A 218 -15.18 2.57 21.36
C ALA A 218 -13.80 2.90 21.93
N HIS A 219 -13.59 4.14 22.38
CA HIS A 219 -12.31 4.59 22.96
C HIS A 219 -11.84 3.71 24.13
N LYS A 220 -12.79 3.27 25.01
CA LYS A 220 -12.52 2.36 26.12
C LYS A 220 -11.90 1.01 25.67
N ASP A 221 -12.23 0.55 24.48
CA ASP A 221 -11.73 -0.74 23.96
C ASP A 221 -10.25 -0.60 23.56
N ILE A 222 -9.89 0.56 23.00
CA ILE A 222 -8.51 0.92 22.69
C ILE A 222 -7.69 1.14 23.97
N GLU A 223 -8.26 1.77 25.00
CA GLU A 223 -7.60 1.87 26.30
C GLU A 223 -7.33 0.50 26.94
N ALA A 224 -8.32 -0.42 26.84
CA ALA A 224 -8.14 -1.78 27.32
C ALA A 224 -7.06 -2.53 26.54
N TYR A 225 -6.95 -2.31 25.23
CA TYR A 225 -5.85 -2.83 24.40
C TYR A 225 -4.49 -2.33 24.90
N PHE A 226 -4.32 -1.03 25.12
CA PHE A 226 -3.07 -0.46 25.65
C PHE A 226 -2.69 -1.06 27.01
N LYS A 227 -3.65 -1.22 27.90
CA LYS A 227 -3.42 -1.87 29.21
C LYS A 227 -2.95 -3.31 29.05
N LYS A 228 -3.59 -4.09 28.17
CA LYS A 228 -3.22 -5.48 27.87
C LYS A 228 -1.80 -5.59 27.30
N MET A 229 -1.40 -4.64 26.47
CA MET A 229 -0.09 -4.59 25.85
C MET A 229 1.00 -3.97 26.73
N SER A 230 0.64 -3.47 27.92
CA SER A 230 1.55 -2.73 28.82
C SER A 230 2.21 -1.53 28.14
N VAL A 231 1.48 -0.86 27.23
CA VAL A 231 1.93 0.33 26.51
C VAL A 231 1.21 1.55 27.05
N HIS A 232 1.95 2.62 27.32
CA HIS A 232 1.35 3.89 27.69
C HIS A 232 0.80 4.61 26.46
N PRO A 233 -0.47 5.07 26.46
CA PRO A 233 -1.03 5.82 25.35
C PRO A 233 -0.24 7.12 25.12
N ALA A 234 0.24 7.29 23.88
CA ALA A 234 0.85 8.55 23.46
C ALA A 234 -0.12 9.29 22.52
N SER A 235 -0.20 10.61 22.61
CA SER A 235 -1.08 11.42 21.73
C SER A 235 -0.76 11.24 20.25
N SER A 236 0.49 10.91 19.91
CA SER A 236 0.92 10.61 18.56
C SER A 236 0.22 9.42 17.93
N TYR A 237 -0.19 8.42 18.73
CA TYR A 237 -0.89 7.22 18.23
C TYR A 237 -2.30 7.52 17.70
N PHE A 238 -2.91 8.62 18.12
CA PHE A 238 -4.26 9.01 17.71
C PHE A 238 -4.27 10.05 16.59
N ARG A 239 -3.09 10.38 16.03
CA ARG A 239 -3.01 11.32 14.91
C ARG A 239 -3.36 10.64 13.61
N PRO A 240 -4.26 11.26 12.81
CA PRO A 240 -4.51 10.79 11.45
C PRO A 240 -3.23 10.76 10.64
N GLN A 241 -3.01 9.63 9.95
CA GLN A 241 -1.86 9.49 9.08
C GLN A 241 -2.15 10.14 7.71
N LYS A 242 -1.14 10.79 7.15
CA LYS A 242 -1.17 11.23 5.75
C LYS A 242 -1.05 10.04 4.81
N ASN A 243 -1.46 10.20 3.56
CA ASN A 243 -1.37 9.15 2.54
C ASN A 243 0.07 8.63 2.37
N GLU A 244 1.06 9.53 2.41
CA GLU A 244 2.48 9.16 2.33
C GLU A 244 2.89 8.23 3.46
N LYS A 245 2.42 8.48 4.69
CA LYS A 245 2.73 7.64 5.86
C LYS A 245 2.00 6.29 5.83
N VAL A 246 0.79 6.24 5.26
CA VAL A 246 0.08 4.97 5.04
C VAL A 246 0.81 4.10 4.03
N ILE A 247 1.26 4.68 2.92
CA ILE A 247 2.03 3.94 1.91
C ILE A 247 3.42 3.58 2.42
N GLN A 248 4.08 4.46 3.16
CA GLN A 248 5.35 4.16 3.81
C GLN A 248 5.21 2.91 4.71
N PHE A 249 4.20 2.88 5.56
CA PHE A 249 3.90 1.73 6.42
C PHE A 249 3.61 0.46 5.62
N LEU A 250 2.86 0.57 4.51
CA LEU A 250 2.64 -0.55 3.58
C LEU A 250 3.97 -1.11 3.06
N LEU A 251 4.89 -0.24 2.57
CA LEU A 251 6.17 -0.67 2.01
C LEU A 251 7.07 -1.34 3.07
N GLU A 252 7.11 -0.79 4.29
CA GLU A 252 7.85 -1.34 5.42
C GLU A 252 7.33 -2.73 5.84
N GLU A 253 6.02 -2.91 5.89
CA GLU A 253 5.43 -4.21 6.23
C GLU A 253 5.54 -5.21 5.08
N LEU A 254 5.39 -4.76 3.83
CA LEU A 254 5.58 -5.58 2.64
C LEU A 254 7.03 -6.06 2.50
N SER A 255 8.01 -5.24 2.87
CA SER A 255 9.43 -5.59 2.78
C SER A 255 9.78 -6.86 3.58
N LYS A 256 9.09 -7.08 4.69
CA LYS A 256 9.28 -8.26 5.55
C LYS A 256 8.90 -9.59 4.86
N CYS A 257 8.09 -9.54 3.79
CA CYS A 257 7.80 -10.73 2.98
C CYS A 257 9.03 -11.23 2.20
N PHE A 258 10.06 -10.42 2.08
CA PHE A 258 11.25 -10.70 1.29
C PHE A 258 12.52 -10.87 2.16
N ASP A 259 12.36 -11.03 3.48
CA ASP A 259 13.45 -11.30 4.42
C ASP A 259 13.94 -12.76 4.27
N ASN A 260 14.64 -13.02 3.16
CA ASN A 260 15.26 -14.31 2.87
C ASN A 260 16.43 -14.12 1.87
N ASP A 261 17.43 -15.01 1.95
CA ASP A 261 18.69 -14.90 1.22
C ASP A 261 18.57 -14.66 -0.29
N ARG A 262 17.49 -15.12 -0.91
CA ARG A 262 17.29 -14.96 -2.37
C ARG A 262 16.65 -13.62 -2.76
N ASN A 263 15.89 -13.02 -1.85
CA ASN A 263 15.06 -11.86 -2.15
C ASN A 263 15.42 -10.61 -1.33
N ASN A 264 16.53 -10.63 -0.59
CA ASN A 264 16.95 -9.50 0.24
C ASN A 264 17.03 -8.18 -0.53
N TYR A 265 17.39 -8.21 -1.82
CA TYR A 265 17.39 -7.01 -2.63
C TYR A 265 16.01 -6.37 -2.74
N LYS A 266 14.92 -7.18 -2.76
CA LYS A 266 13.54 -6.65 -2.79
C LYS A 266 13.17 -5.99 -1.46
N MET A 267 13.65 -6.56 -0.35
CA MET A 267 13.49 -5.93 0.96
C MET A 267 14.17 -4.56 1.00
N ASP A 268 15.45 -4.50 0.58
CA ASP A 268 16.22 -3.26 0.55
C ASP A 268 15.60 -2.19 -0.36
N GLU A 269 15.09 -2.59 -1.52
CA GLU A 269 14.42 -1.71 -2.47
C GLU A 269 13.11 -1.14 -1.88
N LEU A 270 12.27 -1.97 -1.26
CA LEU A 270 11.04 -1.52 -0.62
C LEU A 270 11.33 -0.57 0.55
N LEU A 271 12.36 -0.85 1.35
CA LEU A 271 12.81 0.05 2.41
C LEU A 271 13.39 1.35 1.84
N SER A 272 14.08 1.29 0.70
CA SER A 272 14.54 2.49 -0.01
C SER A 272 13.39 3.35 -0.50
N LEU A 273 12.35 2.75 -1.10
CA LEU A 273 11.12 3.46 -1.49
C LEU A 273 10.42 4.07 -0.26
N SER A 274 10.33 3.33 0.84
CA SER A 274 9.78 3.83 2.10
C SER A 274 10.55 5.05 2.60
N ALA A 275 11.88 5.00 2.61
CA ALA A 275 12.74 6.11 3.04
C ALA A 275 12.58 7.37 2.17
N MET A 276 12.28 7.22 0.87
CA MET A 276 11.98 8.36 -0.01
C MET A 276 10.71 9.10 0.40
N LEU A 277 9.82 8.46 1.17
CA LEU A 277 8.57 9.04 1.65
C LEU A 277 8.72 9.76 3.00
N ASP A 278 9.87 9.69 3.64
CA ASP A 278 10.15 10.47 4.85
C ASP A 278 10.15 11.98 4.58
N ASP A 279 9.68 12.75 5.57
CA ASP A 279 9.58 14.23 5.49
C ASP A 279 10.96 14.90 5.44
#